data_183f7eff463eb2fce6012dfceda45747
#
_entry.id   183f7eff463eb2fce6012dfceda45747
#
_cell.length_a   1.000
_cell.length_b   1.000
_cell.length_c   1.000
_cell.angle_alpha   90.00
_cell.angle_beta   90.00
_cell.angle_gamma   90.00
#
_symmetry.space_group_name_H-M   'P 1'
#
loop_
_entity.id
_entity.type
_entity.pdbx_description
1 polymer ?
#
loop_
_entity_poly.entity_id
_entity_poly.type
_entity_poly.pdbx_seq_one_letter_code
_entity_poly.pdbx_strand_id
1 'polypeptide(L)'
;MSTTKPRAIVAWSSGKDSAFTLHVLREQAEFELVALFTTVNQVHDRVAMHAVRRELLRAQADAAGLPLWEVDIPSPCSNEEYEQAMRGLVQRALLERVEVVAFGDLFLEDIRRYREDRLAGSGLRPVFPLWGIPTAELAERMLSAGLAAVLTCVDPRQLPAHFAGRIWDRALLSELPTTVDPCGENGEFHTFVTHGPMLGHPLAVEVGPVVERDGFVFADVRPQPA
;
A
#
# COMPACT_ATOMS: atom_id res chain seq x y z
N MET A 1 24.69 -24.25 -11.21
CA MET A 1 24.64 -22.83 -11.64
C MET A 1 23.76 -22.13 -10.64
N SER A 2 24.30 -21.21 -9.85
CA SER A 2 23.48 -20.40 -8.93
C SER A 2 22.70 -19.40 -9.79
N THR A 3 21.43 -19.66 -10.01
CA THR A 3 20.55 -18.68 -10.65
C THR A 3 20.29 -17.58 -9.62
N THR A 4 20.88 -16.42 -9.84
CA THR A 4 20.56 -15.23 -9.05
C THR A 4 19.05 -14.95 -9.22
N LYS A 5 18.34 -14.73 -8.10
CA LYS A 5 16.92 -14.37 -8.14
C LYS A 5 16.74 -13.02 -8.84
N PRO A 6 15.69 -12.83 -9.65
CA PRO A 6 15.37 -11.52 -10.21
C PRO A 6 15.17 -10.50 -9.08
N ARG A 7 15.70 -9.29 -9.27
CA ARG A 7 15.55 -8.20 -8.30
C ARG A 7 14.21 -7.52 -8.44
N ALA A 8 13.53 -7.31 -7.32
CA ALA A 8 12.18 -6.76 -7.30
C ALA A 8 12.04 -5.57 -6.33
N ILE A 9 11.20 -4.61 -6.73
CA ILE A 9 10.69 -3.55 -5.85
C ILE A 9 9.18 -3.73 -5.64
N VAL A 10 8.67 -3.26 -4.51
CA VAL A 10 7.26 -3.39 -4.13
C VAL A 10 6.61 -2.01 -4.05
N ALA A 11 5.49 -1.82 -4.74
CA ALA A 11 4.65 -0.64 -4.60
C ALA A 11 4.07 -0.61 -3.18
N TRP A 12 4.35 0.47 -2.45
CA TRP A 12 4.09 0.57 -1.02
C TRP A 12 3.14 1.73 -0.71
N SER A 13 1.90 1.41 -0.40
CA SER A 13 0.89 2.38 -0.01
C SER A 13 0.76 2.56 1.50
N SER A 14 1.52 1.81 2.30
CA SER A 14 1.35 1.63 3.74
C SER A 14 0.12 0.83 4.18
N GLY A 15 -0.75 0.49 3.25
CA GLY A 15 -1.97 -0.28 3.49
C GLY A 15 -1.76 -1.80 3.51
N LYS A 16 -2.82 -2.51 3.92
CA LYS A 16 -2.79 -3.96 4.12
C LYS A 16 -2.41 -4.76 2.87
N ASP A 17 -2.85 -4.34 1.67
CA ASP A 17 -2.63 -5.09 0.43
C ASP A 17 -1.16 -5.02 0.01
N SER A 18 -0.55 -3.83 0.01
CA SER A 18 0.88 -3.67 -0.24
C SER A 18 1.74 -4.39 0.80
N ALA A 19 1.33 -4.34 2.08
CA ALA A 19 2.02 -5.03 3.16
C ALA A 19 1.92 -6.55 3.01
N PHE A 20 0.75 -7.07 2.70
CA PHE A 20 0.57 -8.51 2.51
C PHE A 20 1.23 -9.02 1.22
N THR A 21 1.30 -8.19 0.17
CA THR A 21 2.12 -8.46 -1.02
C THR A 21 3.57 -8.72 -0.64
N LEU A 22 4.16 -7.88 0.20
CA LEU A 22 5.53 -8.07 0.70
C LEU A 22 5.69 -9.40 1.45
N HIS A 23 4.71 -9.76 2.30
CA HIS A 23 4.70 -11.04 3.01
C HIS A 23 4.70 -12.22 2.04
N VAL A 24 3.76 -12.25 1.10
CA VAL A 24 3.63 -13.34 0.12
C VAL A 24 4.91 -13.49 -0.72
N LEU A 25 5.50 -12.39 -1.18
CA LEU A 25 6.76 -12.43 -1.94
C LEU A 25 7.93 -12.98 -1.12
N ARG A 26 7.97 -12.69 0.20
CA ARG A 26 8.98 -13.25 1.10
C ARG A 26 8.80 -14.75 1.30
N GLU A 27 7.57 -15.22 1.46
CA GLU A 27 7.26 -16.64 1.59
C GLU A 27 7.58 -17.41 0.31
N GLN A 28 7.21 -16.89 -0.85
CA GLN A 28 7.52 -17.49 -2.15
C GLN A 28 9.03 -17.54 -2.41
N ALA A 29 9.76 -16.56 -1.90
CA ALA A 29 11.21 -16.45 -2.02
C ALA A 29 11.75 -16.56 -3.47
N GLU A 30 10.94 -16.16 -4.45
CA GLU A 30 11.29 -16.18 -5.88
C GLU A 30 12.15 -14.98 -6.30
N PHE A 31 12.07 -13.87 -5.55
CA PHE A 31 12.71 -12.59 -5.86
C PHE A 31 13.72 -12.16 -4.78
N GLU A 32 14.69 -11.36 -5.17
CA GLU A 32 15.50 -10.54 -4.28
C GLU A 32 14.76 -9.20 -4.11
N LEU A 33 14.14 -8.98 -2.94
CA LEU A 33 13.43 -7.74 -2.65
C LEU A 33 14.42 -6.66 -2.24
N VAL A 34 14.51 -5.58 -3.01
CA VAL A 34 15.57 -4.57 -2.86
C VAL A 34 15.09 -3.25 -2.32
N ALA A 35 13.82 -2.89 -2.55
CA ALA A 35 13.23 -1.66 -2.02
C ALA A 35 11.70 -1.70 -2.03
N LEU A 36 11.12 -0.84 -1.20
CA LEU A 36 9.74 -0.36 -1.30
C LEU A 36 9.74 0.95 -2.07
N PHE A 37 8.68 1.26 -2.83
CA PHE A 37 8.53 2.59 -3.42
C PHE A 37 7.11 3.12 -3.25
N THR A 38 7.00 4.45 -3.15
CA THR A 38 5.72 5.13 -2.98
C THR A 38 5.74 6.52 -3.59
N THR A 39 4.57 7.05 -3.94
CA THR A 39 4.41 8.46 -4.31
C THR A 39 4.00 9.28 -3.08
N VAL A 40 4.67 10.39 -2.86
CA VAL A 40 4.42 11.32 -1.74
C VAL A 40 4.01 12.68 -2.28
N ASN A 41 2.91 13.20 -1.77
CA ASN A 41 2.48 14.56 -2.06
C ASN A 41 3.34 15.55 -1.26
N GLN A 42 4.12 16.37 -1.96
CA GLN A 42 5.05 17.32 -1.35
C GLN A 42 4.37 18.39 -0.49
N VAL A 43 3.15 18.84 -0.88
CA VAL A 43 2.45 19.92 -0.17
C VAL A 43 1.88 19.46 1.16
N HIS A 44 1.39 18.21 1.22
CA HIS A 44 0.74 17.68 2.41
C HIS A 44 1.65 16.79 3.26
N ASP A 45 2.85 16.47 2.76
CA ASP A 45 3.81 15.55 3.42
C ASP A 45 3.15 14.21 3.81
N ARG A 46 2.31 13.69 2.90
CA ARG A 46 1.50 12.49 3.10
C ARG A 46 1.52 11.60 1.85
N VAL A 47 1.34 10.30 2.08
CA VAL A 47 1.09 9.35 0.99
C VAL A 47 -0.18 9.75 0.26
N ALA A 48 -0.12 9.78 -1.07
CA ALA A 48 -1.27 10.09 -1.91
C ALA A 48 -2.43 9.13 -1.60
N MET A 49 -3.68 9.63 -1.54
CA MET A 49 -4.93 8.92 -1.23
C MET A 49 -5.04 8.36 0.19
N HIS A 50 -4.00 7.74 0.73
CA HIS A 50 -4.03 7.12 2.07
C HIS A 50 -3.91 8.12 3.22
N ALA A 51 -3.50 9.35 2.94
CA ALA A 51 -3.27 10.44 3.91
C ALA A 51 -2.32 10.09 5.07
N VAL A 52 -1.56 9.02 4.94
CA VAL A 52 -0.58 8.57 5.94
C VAL A 52 0.59 9.54 6.00
N ARG A 53 1.02 9.89 7.20
CA ARG A 53 2.16 10.76 7.45
C ARG A 53 3.46 10.12 6.94
N ARG A 54 4.32 10.93 6.32
CA ARG A 54 5.62 10.48 5.79
C ARG A 54 6.51 9.83 6.86
N GLU A 55 6.45 10.32 8.10
CA GLU A 55 7.17 9.72 9.22
C GLU A 55 6.75 8.27 9.50
N LEU A 56 5.44 7.97 9.48
CA LEU A 56 4.91 6.62 9.66
C LEU A 56 5.23 5.71 8.48
N LEU A 57 5.22 6.25 7.27
CA LEU A 57 5.62 5.52 6.06
C LEU A 57 7.09 5.05 6.16
N ARG A 58 7.98 5.95 6.61
CA ARG A 58 9.41 5.62 6.83
C ARG A 58 9.58 4.59 7.95
N ALA A 59 8.86 4.77 9.06
CA ALA A 59 8.88 3.81 10.16
C ALA A 59 8.42 2.41 9.71
N GLN A 60 7.43 2.31 8.81
CA GLN A 60 7.04 1.02 8.24
C GLN A 60 8.16 0.40 7.38
N ALA A 61 8.81 1.19 6.53
CA ALA A 61 9.89 0.71 5.68
C ALA A 61 11.09 0.21 6.52
N ASP A 62 11.42 0.95 7.59
CA ASP A 62 12.44 0.54 8.56
C ASP A 62 12.05 -0.76 9.26
N ALA A 63 10.80 -0.88 9.73
CA ALA A 63 10.28 -2.10 10.33
C ALA A 63 10.23 -3.27 9.33
N ALA A 64 9.98 -2.99 8.05
CA ALA A 64 10.05 -3.99 6.99
C ALA A 64 11.50 -4.36 6.62
N GLY A 65 12.50 -3.61 7.08
CA GLY A 65 13.91 -3.85 6.78
C GLY A 65 14.28 -3.67 5.31
N LEU A 66 13.59 -2.76 4.61
CA LEU A 66 13.82 -2.46 3.19
C LEU A 66 13.98 -0.95 2.98
N PRO A 67 14.89 -0.53 2.09
CA PRO A 67 14.98 0.87 1.69
C PRO A 67 13.66 1.37 1.10
N LEU A 68 13.29 2.62 1.41
CA LEU A 68 12.13 3.29 0.83
C LEU A 68 12.57 4.26 -0.27
N TRP A 69 12.01 4.10 -1.47
CA TRP A 69 12.18 5.03 -2.57
C TRP A 69 10.94 5.93 -2.64
N GLU A 70 11.08 7.13 -2.15
CA GLU A 70 10.04 8.13 -2.20
C GLU A 70 10.07 8.85 -3.56
N VAL A 71 8.94 8.89 -4.24
CA VAL A 71 8.72 9.60 -5.48
C VAL A 71 7.86 10.81 -5.17
N ASP A 72 8.49 11.97 -5.05
CA ASP A 72 7.77 13.20 -4.76
C ASP A 72 6.95 13.65 -5.97
N ILE A 73 5.67 13.96 -5.73
CA ILE A 73 4.75 14.51 -6.72
C ILE A 73 4.19 15.86 -6.23
N PRO A 74 4.00 16.86 -7.12
CA PRO A 74 3.40 18.13 -6.75
C PRO A 74 1.91 17.99 -6.36
N SER A 75 1.33 19.07 -5.86
CA SER A 75 -0.11 19.16 -5.62
C SER A 75 -0.61 20.56 -6.04
N PRO A 76 -1.53 20.66 -6.99
CA PRO A 76 -2.06 19.57 -7.84
C PRO A 76 -0.98 18.94 -8.70
N CYS A 77 -1.16 17.67 -9.10
CA CYS A 77 -0.26 16.93 -9.96
C CYS A 77 -0.94 16.67 -11.31
N SER A 78 -0.38 17.18 -12.39
CA SER A 78 -0.82 16.84 -13.74
C SER A 78 -0.37 15.43 -14.12
N ASN A 79 -1.03 14.83 -15.11
CA ASN A 79 -0.62 13.53 -15.64
C ASN A 79 0.82 13.53 -16.15
N GLU A 80 1.25 14.63 -16.78
CA GLU A 80 2.60 14.78 -17.32
C GLU A 80 3.67 14.80 -16.22
N GLU A 81 3.43 15.55 -15.13
CA GLU A 81 4.31 15.60 -13.96
C GLU A 81 4.38 14.24 -13.26
N TYR A 82 3.24 13.57 -13.11
CA TYR A 82 3.21 12.21 -12.57
C TYR A 82 4.02 11.23 -13.43
N GLU A 83 3.85 11.27 -14.75
CA GLU A 83 4.61 10.43 -15.68
C GLU A 83 6.10 10.72 -15.64
N GLN A 84 6.49 11.98 -15.50
CA GLN A 84 7.89 12.37 -15.37
C GLN A 84 8.51 11.82 -14.08
N ALA A 85 7.80 11.93 -12.96
CA ALA A 85 8.24 11.37 -11.68
C ALA A 85 8.40 9.84 -11.76
N MET A 86 7.44 9.15 -12.39
CA MET A 86 7.50 7.70 -12.57
C MET A 86 8.60 7.26 -13.55
N ARG A 87 8.93 8.06 -14.57
CA ARG A 87 10.12 7.81 -15.42
C ARG A 87 11.41 7.83 -14.60
N GLY A 88 11.53 8.75 -13.64
CA GLY A 88 12.67 8.80 -12.71
C GLY A 88 12.78 7.53 -11.86
N LEU A 89 11.66 7.01 -11.37
CA LEU A 89 11.62 5.74 -10.65
C LEU A 89 12.08 4.57 -11.54
N VAL A 90 11.57 4.48 -12.76
CA VAL A 90 11.97 3.43 -13.72
C VAL A 90 13.47 3.49 -14.02
N GLN A 91 14.03 4.68 -14.27
CA GLN A 91 15.46 4.85 -14.49
C GLN A 91 16.29 4.38 -13.29
N ARG A 92 15.89 4.76 -12.07
CA ARG A 92 16.54 4.29 -10.84
C ARG A 92 16.46 2.77 -10.72
N ALA A 93 15.33 2.18 -10.98
CA ALA A 93 15.12 0.74 -10.90
C ALA A 93 16.06 -0.01 -11.87
N LEU A 94 16.20 0.47 -13.10
CA LEU A 94 17.12 -0.12 -14.08
C LEU A 94 18.58 0.02 -13.67
N LEU A 95 19.00 1.15 -13.12
CA LEU A 95 20.36 1.35 -12.59
C LEU A 95 20.66 0.39 -11.44
N GLU A 96 19.67 0.11 -10.59
CA GLU A 96 19.77 -0.84 -9.50
C GLU A 96 19.53 -2.31 -9.96
N ARG A 97 19.48 -2.55 -11.28
CA ARG A 97 19.24 -3.88 -11.89
C ARG A 97 17.96 -4.55 -11.40
N VAL A 98 16.91 -3.76 -11.14
CA VAL A 98 15.58 -4.28 -10.88
C VAL A 98 15.00 -4.80 -12.18
N GLU A 99 14.31 -5.94 -12.11
CA GLU A 99 13.64 -6.59 -13.22
C GLU A 99 12.13 -6.67 -13.02
N VAL A 100 11.68 -6.57 -11.75
CA VAL A 100 10.30 -6.84 -11.36
C VAL A 100 9.75 -5.71 -10.49
N VAL A 101 8.50 -5.32 -10.74
CA VAL A 101 7.73 -4.40 -9.90
C VAL A 101 6.49 -5.13 -9.41
N ALA A 102 6.37 -5.30 -8.09
CA ALA A 102 5.23 -5.97 -7.48
C ALA A 102 4.18 -4.95 -7.03
N PHE A 103 2.92 -5.25 -7.32
CA PHE A 103 1.75 -4.45 -6.96
C PHE A 103 0.77 -5.28 -6.14
N GLY A 104 0.06 -4.60 -5.23
CA GLY A 104 -0.95 -5.21 -4.35
C GLY A 104 -2.38 -5.10 -4.89
N ASP A 105 -2.57 -4.89 -6.19
CA ASP A 105 -3.90 -4.81 -6.83
C ASP A 105 -4.58 -6.20 -6.80
N LEU A 106 -5.90 -6.25 -6.52
CA LEU A 106 -6.61 -7.49 -6.23
C LEU A 106 -7.44 -8.03 -7.41
N PHE A 107 -8.28 -7.17 -8.02
CA PHE A 107 -9.18 -7.60 -9.11
C PHE A 107 -9.59 -6.48 -10.09
N LEU A 108 -9.16 -5.24 -9.91
CA LEU A 108 -9.51 -4.13 -10.81
C LEU A 108 -8.70 -4.22 -12.10
N GLU A 109 -9.30 -4.77 -13.15
CA GLU A 109 -8.62 -5.05 -14.43
C GLU A 109 -8.11 -3.79 -15.14
N ASP A 110 -8.80 -2.67 -15.03
CA ASP A 110 -8.39 -1.38 -15.59
C ASP A 110 -7.12 -0.85 -14.89
N ILE A 111 -7.02 -0.99 -13.58
CA ILE A 111 -5.83 -0.63 -12.81
C ILE A 111 -4.66 -1.54 -13.18
N ARG A 112 -4.88 -2.86 -13.24
CA ARG A 112 -3.85 -3.80 -13.67
C ARG A 112 -3.34 -3.48 -15.06
N ARG A 113 -4.25 -3.28 -16.03
CA ARG A 113 -3.90 -2.91 -17.40
C ARG A 113 -3.10 -1.61 -17.44
N TYR A 114 -3.52 -0.60 -16.66
CA TYR A 114 -2.77 0.65 -16.54
C TYR A 114 -1.32 0.41 -16.06
N ARG A 115 -1.10 -0.47 -15.04
CA ARG A 115 0.25 -0.83 -14.57
C ARG A 115 1.06 -1.53 -15.66
N GLU A 116 0.46 -2.50 -16.34
CA GLU A 116 1.09 -3.25 -17.43
C GLU A 116 1.48 -2.32 -18.59
N ASP A 117 0.58 -1.45 -19.03
CA ASP A 117 0.82 -0.50 -20.11
C ASP A 117 1.94 0.51 -19.76
N ARG A 118 1.98 0.99 -18.51
CA ARG A 118 3.01 1.95 -18.04
C ARG A 118 4.40 1.35 -17.94
N LEU A 119 4.51 0.06 -17.72
CA LEU A 119 5.79 -0.65 -17.67
C LEU A 119 6.15 -1.29 -19.01
N ALA A 120 5.25 -1.31 -19.99
CA ALA A 120 5.52 -1.89 -21.30
C ALA A 120 6.73 -1.21 -21.96
N GLY A 121 7.69 -2.02 -22.44
CA GLY A 121 8.92 -1.54 -23.08
C GLY A 121 9.95 -0.90 -22.14
N SER A 122 9.67 -0.78 -20.85
CA SER A 122 10.62 -0.21 -19.88
C SER A 122 11.77 -1.14 -19.49
N GLY A 123 11.63 -2.44 -19.72
CA GLY A 123 12.52 -3.48 -19.22
C GLY A 123 12.11 -4.04 -17.84
N LEU A 124 11.08 -3.48 -17.20
CA LEU A 124 10.54 -3.94 -15.93
C LEU A 124 9.28 -4.77 -16.17
N ARG A 125 9.10 -5.85 -15.41
CA ARG A 125 7.94 -6.74 -15.48
C ARG A 125 7.04 -6.56 -14.25
N PRO A 126 5.75 -6.20 -14.40
CA PRO A 126 4.83 -6.15 -13.28
C PRO A 126 4.45 -7.57 -12.80
N VAL A 127 4.24 -7.73 -11.49
CA VAL A 127 3.68 -8.93 -10.87
C VAL A 127 2.61 -8.53 -9.85
N PHE A 128 1.60 -9.38 -9.71
CA PHE A 128 0.42 -9.14 -8.87
C PHE A 128 0.16 -10.36 -7.97
N PRO A 129 0.90 -10.51 -6.86
CA PRO A 129 0.88 -11.73 -6.04
C PRO A 129 -0.47 -12.05 -5.40
N LEU A 130 -1.34 -11.05 -5.25
CA LEU A 130 -2.67 -11.21 -4.62
C LEU A 130 -3.81 -11.29 -5.63
N TRP A 131 -3.50 -11.20 -6.92
CA TRP A 131 -4.50 -11.09 -7.98
C TRP A 131 -5.45 -12.27 -8.04
N GLY A 132 -6.76 -11.98 -8.09
CA GLY A 132 -7.81 -12.98 -8.27
C GLY A 132 -8.11 -13.83 -7.03
N ILE A 133 -7.46 -13.56 -5.90
CA ILE A 133 -7.85 -14.19 -4.64
C ILE A 133 -9.18 -13.57 -4.19
N PRO A 134 -10.23 -14.34 -3.88
CA PRO A 134 -11.47 -13.79 -3.35
C PRO A 134 -11.21 -12.93 -2.11
N THR A 135 -11.70 -11.69 -2.09
CA THR A 135 -11.30 -10.70 -1.08
C THR A 135 -11.70 -11.09 0.34
N ALA A 136 -12.81 -11.82 0.52
CA ALA A 136 -13.18 -12.38 1.82
C ALA A 136 -12.16 -13.41 2.32
N GLU A 137 -11.66 -14.27 1.43
CA GLU A 137 -10.60 -15.23 1.73
C GLU A 137 -9.28 -14.52 2.02
N LEU A 138 -8.94 -13.51 1.21
CA LEU A 138 -7.72 -12.73 1.37
C LEU A 138 -7.71 -11.99 2.71
N ALA A 139 -8.83 -11.35 3.08
CA ALA A 139 -8.98 -10.68 4.37
C ALA A 139 -8.75 -11.65 5.54
N GLU A 140 -9.33 -12.85 5.47
CA GLU A 140 -9.14 -13.87 6.50
C GLU A 140 -7.69 -14.38 6.55
N ARG A 141 -7.03 -14.56 5.40
CA ARG A 141 -5.59 -14.90 5.35
C ARG A 141 -4.72 -13.84 6.01
N MET A 142 -4.97 -12.54 5.72
CA MET A 142 -4.26 -11.42 6.34
C MET A 142 -4.42 -11.42 7.86
N LEU A 143 -5.66 -11.55 8.36
CA LEU A 143 -5.95 -11.56 9.79
C LEU A 143 -5.35 -12.80 10.48
N SER A 144 -5.43 -13.97 9.84
CA SER A 144 -4.85 -15.20 10.38
C SER A 144 -3.32 -15.18 10.42
N ALA A 145 -2.68 -14.44 9.50
CA ALA A 145 -1.24 -14.17 9.53
C ALA A 145 -0.84 -13.15 10.62
N GLY A 146 -1.80 -12.56 11.34
CA GLY A 146 -1.54 -11.58 12.40
C GLY A 146 -1.36 -10.14 11.89
N LEU A 147 -1.84 -9.82 10.67
CA LEU A 147 -1.83 -8.45 10.18
C LEU A 147 -2.82 -7.62 10.99
N ALA A 148 -2.36 -6.47 11.50
CA ALA A 148 -3.19 -5.47 12.17
C ALA A 148 -3.07 -4.13 11.43
N ALA A 149 -4.21 -3.49 11.20
CA ALA A 149 -4.28 -2.21 10.47
C ALA A 149 -5.38 -1.31 11.05
N VAL A 150 -5.27 -0.02 10.77
CA VAL A 150 -6.26 1.01 11.13
C VAL A 150 -6.82 1.61 9.85
N LEU A 151 -8.12 1.86 9.79
CA LEU A 151 -8.75 2.60 8.69
C LEU A 151 -8.36 4.07 8.76
N THR A 152 -7.63 4.54 7.75
CA THR A 152 -7.15 5.94 7.68
C THR A 152 -8.04 6.84 6.85
N CYS A 153 -8.78 6.27 5.91
CA CYS A 153 -9.67 6.99 5.02
C CYS A 153 -10.92 6.14 4.75
N VAL A 154 -12.07 6.79 4.68
CA VAL A 154 -13.36 6.17 4.35
C VAL A 154 -14.07 7.04 3.32
N ASP A 155 -14.65 6.42 2.29
CA ASP A 155 -15.60 7.07 1.39
C ASP A 155 -17.02 7.00 2.02
N PRO A 156 -17.56 8.12 2.55
CA PRO A 156 -18.86 8.11 3.25
C PRO A 156 -20.06 7.79 2.35
N ARG A 157 -19.86 7.76 1.04
CA ARG A 157 -20.89 7.33 0.07
C ARG A 157 -21.06 5.82 0.03
N GLN A 158 -20.03 5.07 0.45
CA GLN A 158 -19.98 3.61 0.40
C GLN A 158 -19.95 2.98 1.80
N LEU A 159 -19.24 3.60 2.75
CA LEU A 159 -19.06 3.09 4.11
C LEU A 159 -19.29 4.23 5.13
N PRO A 160 -20.11 4.05 6.18
CA PRO A 160 -20.38 5.10 7.16
C PRO A 160 -19.12 5.71 7.79
N ALA A 161 -19.12 7.02 8.01
CA ALA A 161 -17.95 7.79 8.50
C ALA A 161 -17.35 7.28 9.82
N HIS A 162 -18.17 6.67 10.70
CA HIS A 162 -17.73 6.15 12.00
C HIS A 162 -16.76 4.95 11.90
N PHE A 163 -16.57 4.38 10.71
CA PHE A 163 -15.54 3.36 10.48
C PHE A 163 -14.13 3.96 10.41
N ALA A 164 -13.98 5.25 10.12
CA ALA A 164 -12.66 5.90 10.12
C ALA A 164 -12.00 5.82 11.51
N GLY A 165 -10.74 5.42 11.54
CA GLY A 165 -9.97 5.23 12.77
C GLY A 165 -10.19 3.90 13.49
N ARG A 166 -11.09 3.05 13.01
CA ARG A 166 -11.28 1.71 13.58
C ARG A 166 -10.17 0.75 13.17
N ILE A 167 -9.95 -0.24 14.01
CA ILE A 167 -9.05 -1.35 13.71
C ILE A 167 -9.73 -2.26 12.67
N TRP A 168 -8.98 -2.62 11.64
CA TRP A 168 -9.41 -3.60 10.64
C TRP A 168 -9.18 -5.01 11.19
N ASP A 169 -10.22 -5.58 11.73
CA ASP A 169 -10.25 -6.89 12.39
C ASP A 169 -11.54 -7.67 12.03
N ARG A 170 -11.69 -8.87 12.56
CA ARG A 170 -12.87 -9.72 12.32
C ARG A 170 -14.17 -9.06 12.80
N ALA A 171 -14.13 -8.28 13.88
CA ALA A 171 -15.30 -7.58 14.38
C ALA A 171 -15.73 -6.51 13.37
N LEU A 172 -14.81 -5.69 12.89
CA LEU A 172 -15.07 -4.71 11.83
C LEU A 172 -15.60 -5.39 10.57
N LEU A 173 -14.97 -6.48 10.10
CA LEU A 173 -15.41 -7.20 8.89
C LEU A 173 -16.86 -7.72 9.03
N SER A 174 -17.25 -8.15 10.22
CA SER A 174 -18.63 -8.62 10.47
C SER A 174 -19.69 -7.52 10.48
N GLU A 175 -19.26 -6.26 10.67
CA GLU A 175 -20.12 -5.08 10.67
C GLU A 175 -20.19 -4.36 9.31
N LEU A 176 -19.31 -4.73 8.36
CA LEU A 176 -19.31 -4.12 7.03
C LEU A 176 -20.65 -4.36 6.32
N PRO A 177 -21.21 -3.35 5.65
CA PRO A 177 -22.33 -3.56 4.74
C PRO A 177 -21.96 -4.62 3.69
N THR A 178 -22.91 -5.44 3.28
CA THR A 178 -22.71 -6.51 2.29
C THR A 178 -22.29 -6.00 0.90
N THR A 179 -22.44 -4.71 0.65
CA THR A 179 -22.02 -4.01 -0.58
C THR A 179 -20.59 -3.54 -0.54
N VAL A 180 -19.92 -3.59 0.61
CA VAL A 180 -18.56 -3.12 0.82
C VAL A 180 -17.59 -4.31 0.68
N ASP A 181 -16.56 -4.13 -0.13
CA ASP A 181 -15.51 -5.12 -0.25
C ASP A 181 -14.71 -5.25 1.06
N PRO A 182 -14.50 -6.46 1.61
CA PRO A 182 -13.79 -6.64 2.87
C PRO A 182 -12.32 -6.15 2.83
N CYS A 183 -11.74 -6.04 1.62
CA CYS A 183 -10.44 -5.44 1.40
C CYS A 183 -10.50 -3.95 1.02
N GLY A 184 -11.68 -3.39 0.74
CA GLY A 184 -11.83 -1.99 0.33
C GLY A 184 -11.26 -1.69 -1.06
N GLU A 185 -11.23 -2.67 -1.96
CA GLU A 185 -10.59 -2.55 -3.28
C GLU A 185 -11.32 -1.57 -4.20
N ASN A 186 -12.64 -1.36 -4.02
CA ASN A 186 -13.38 -0.37 -4.81
C ASN A 186 -13.24 1.07 -4.25
N GLY A 187 -12.30 1.30 -3.34
CA GLY A 187 -12.06 2.62 -2.76
C GLY A 187 -12.95 2.97 -1.57
N GLU A 188 -13.63 1.98 -0.97
CA GLU A 188 -14.51 2.19 0.18
C GLU A 188 -13.76 2.70 1.40
N PHE A 189 -12.53 2.20 1.58
CA PHE A 189 -11.64 2.63 2.66
C PHE A 189 -10.17 2.34 2.35
N HIS A 190 -9.28 3.05 3.03
CA HIS A 190 -7.85 2.79 3.04
C HIS A 190 -7.36 2.51 4.46
N THR A 191 -6.24 1.79 4.56
CA THR A 191 -5.69 1.33 5.84
C THR A 191 -4.23 1.73 6.01
N PHE A 192 -3.79 1.76 7.27
CA PHE A 192 -2.39 1.80 7.68
C PHE A 192 -2.06 0.57 8.52
N VAL A 193 -1.06 -0.21 8.09
CA VAL A 193 -0.63 -1.42 8.81
C VAL A 193 0.27 -1.05 9.98
N THR A 194 -0.09 -1.53 11.17
CA THR A 194 0.67 -1.31 12.40
C THR A 194 1.47 -2.53 12.84
N HIS A 195 1.08 -3.72 12.40
CA HIS A 195 1.74 -4.99 12.71
C HIS A 195 1.45 -6.04 11.65
N GLY A 196 2.34 -7.03 11.56
CA GLY A 196 2.16 -8.20 10.69
C GLY A 196 3.48 -8.90 10.41
N PRO A 197 3.44 -10.08 9.77
CA PRO A 197 4.64 -10.91 9.55
C PRO A 197 5.68 -10.26 8.61
N MET A 198 5.28 -9.20 7.87
CA MET A 198 6.17 -8.43 7.00
C MET A 198 6.99 -7.38 7.77
N LEU A 199 6.64 -7.07 9.01
CA LEU A 199 7.32 -6.08 9.85
C LEU A 199 8.11 -6.78 10.96
N GLY A 200 9.35 -6.35 11.20
CA GLY A 200 10.21 -6.89 12.25
C GLY A 200 9.76 -6.52 13.68
N HIS A 201 8.95 -5.49 13.81
CA HIS A 201 8.36 -5.03 15.07
C HIS A 201 7.05 -4.26 14.82
N PRO A 202 6.13 -4.21 15.81
CA PRO A 202 4.92 -3.40 15.70
C PRO A 202 5.24 -1.91 15.74
N LEU A 203 4.37 -1.11 15.11
CA LEU A 203 4.42 0.34 15.15
C LEU A 203 3.40 0.84 16.18
N ALA A 204 3.89 1.51 17.21
CA ALA A 204 3.03 2.14 18.21
C ALA A 204 2.42 3.41 17.61
N VAL A 205 1.11 3.43 17.46
CA VAL A 205 0.36 4.56 16.90
C VAL A 205 -0.84 4.92 17.74
N GLU A 206 -1.27 6.15 17.63
CA GLU A 206 -2.55 6.64 18.15
C GLU A 206 -3.43 7.16 17.02
N VAL A 207 -4.73 7.00 17.18
CA VAL A 207 -5.72 7.58 16.27
C VAL A 207 -6.08 8.97 16.79
N GLY A 208 -5.69 9.99 16.04
CA GLY A 208 -5.98 11.39 16.32
C GLY A 208 -7.38 11.80 15.79
N PRO A 209 -7.58 13.10 15.54
CA PRO A 209 -8.87 13.61 15.06
C PRO A 209 -9.32 12.96 13.76
N VAL A 210 -10.65 12.74 13.67
CA VAL A 210 -11.33 12.37 12.43
C VAL A 210 -11.85 13.63 11.78
N VAL A 211 -11.51 13.85 10.50
CA VAL A 211 -11.87 15.05 9.74
C VAL A 211 -12.47 14.67 8.39
N GLU A 212 -13.43 15.45 7.94
CA GLU A 212 -13.97 15.34 6.58
C GLU A 212 -13.27 16.37 5.68
N ARG A 213 -12.79 15.91 4.51
CA ARG A 213 -12.15 16.75 3.50
C ARG A 213 -12.33 16.13 2.12
N ASP A 214 -12.65 16.98 1.14
CA ASP A 214 -12.80 16.60 -0.27
C ASP A 214 -13.77 15.41 -0.50
N GLY A 215 -14.80 15.31 0.35
CA GLY A 215 -15.81 14.25 0.29
C GLY A 215 -15.37 12.90 0.86
N PHE A 216 -14.24 12.84 1.56
CA PHE A 216 -13.75 11.67 2.29
C PHE A 216 -13.58 11.97 3.78
N VAL A 217 -13.65 10.93 4.60
CA VAL A 217 -13.44 11.00 6.04
C VAL A 217 -12.09 10.39 6.39
N PHE A 218 -11.22 11.18 6.99
CA PHE A 218 -9.84 10.79 7.34
C PHE A 218 -9.65 10.69 8.84
N ALA A 219 -9.03 9.63 9.30
CA ALA A 219 -8.50 9.51 10.66
C ALA A 219 -6.99 9.80 10.64
N ASP A 220 -6.55 10.78 11.42
CA ASP A 220 -5.14 11.16 11.49
C ASP A 220 -4.38 10.19 12.40
N VAL A 221 -3.77 9.18 11.80
CA VAL A 221 -2.90 8.25 12.53
C VAL A 221 -1.55 8.91 12.79
N ARG A 222 -1.08 8.84 14.04
CA ARG A 222 0.16 9.48 14.51
C ARG A 222 1.05 8.47 15.22
N PRO A 223 2.38 8.67 15.23
CA PRO A 223 3.24 7.94 16.14
C PRO A 223 2.78 8.18 17.59
N GLN A 224 2.75 7.12 18.40
CA GLN A 224 2.53 7.28 19.83
C GLN A 224 3.76 7.95 20.45
N PRO A 225 3.60 9.00 21.24
CA PRO A 225 4.72 9.60 21.98
C PRO A 225 5.44 8.55 22.84
N ALA A 226 6.77 8.61 22.86
CA ALA A 226 7.60 7.76 23.71
C ALA A 226 7.44 8.03 25.20
#